data_925b394fc952bda2a2820253f3e2d1af
#
_entry.id   925b394fc952bda2a2820253f3e2d1af
#
_cell.length_a   1.000
_cell.length_b   1.000
_cell.length_c   1.000
_cell.angle_alpha   90.00
_cell.angle_beta   90.00
_cell.angle_gamma   90.00
#
_symmetry.space_group_name_H-M   'P 1'
#
loop_
_entity.id
_entity.type
_entity.pdbx_description
1 polymer ?
#
loop_
_entity_poly.entity_id
_entity_poly.type
_entity_poly.pdbx_seq_one_letter_code
_entity_poly.pdbx_strand_id
1 'polypeptide(L)'
;MQAVKSTAKVTRAADSSMSQGNVKEILLELNSLVGLITVKKLIEEIYCFVEIQKKRQKEKLAVEPLGLHMIFKGNPGTGKTTVARILGKLFKEISVLPKGHLIEVERADLVGEYIGHTAQKTREQVKKALGGILFVDEAYSLARGGEKDFGKEAIDAIVKGMEDYRDNLILVLAGYQDEMDWFVETNPGLRSRFPIHISFPDYSSGEMLLIADLMLQQRQYFLSNGAREEFRQIIEREHKKHEHSGNARLVRNLIERAIRRQAVRLLKKSNPLSREDLMTITREDLEAPAGC
;
A
#
# COMPACT_ATOMS: atom_id res chain seq x y z
N MET A 1 -14.92 44.73 -18.90
CA MET A 1 -13.74 44.17 -18.21
C MET A 1 -13.99 43.69 -16.77
N GLN A 2 -15.14 43.95 -16.14
CA GLN A 2 -15.48 43.48 -14.77
C GLN A 2 -16.14 42.09 -14.72
N ALA A 3 -16.85 41.64 -15.75
CA ALA A 3 -17.53 40.35 -15.77
C ALA A 3 -16.58 39.11 -15.86
N VAL A 4 -15.41 39.25 -16.52
CA VAL A 4 -14.43 38.16 -16.68
C VAL A 4 -13.65 37.89 -15.40
N LYS A 5 -13.51 38.89 -14.50
CA LYS A 5 -12.85 38.72 -13.21
C LYS A 5 -13.72 38.01 -12.16
N SER A 6 -15.04 38.06 -12.28
CA SER A 6 -16.00 37.45 -11.37
C SER A 6 -16.10 35.92 -11.59
N THR A 7 -16.15 35.47 -12.85
CA THR A 7 -16.23 34.06 -13.20
C THR A 7 -14.96 33.28 -12.83
N ALA A 8 -13.76 33.87 -13.00
CA ALA A 8 -12.49 33.24 -12.61
C ALA A 8 -12.32 33.12 -11.09
N LYS A 9 -12.98 33.95 -10.29
CA LYS A 9 -12.92 33.88 -8.83
C LYS A 9 -13.89 32.84 -8.27
N VAL A 10 -15.05 32.66 -8.91
CA VAL A 10 -16.05 31.64 -8.53
C VAL A 10 -15.58 30.25 -8.91
N THR A 11 -15.00 30.06 -10.10
CA THR A 11 -14.39 28.74 -10.49
C THR A 11 -13.22 28.37 -9.61
N ARG A 12 -12.33 29.28 -9.22
CA ARG A 12 -11.22 28.99 -8.30
C ARG A 12 -11.69 28.65 -6.87
N ALA A 13 -12.76 29.25 -6.38
CA ALA A 13 -13.32 28.94 -5.07
C ALA A 13 -14.04 27.57 -5.07
N ALA A 14 -14.74 27.23 -6.16
CA ALA A 14 -15.37 25.92 -6.34
C ALA A 14 -14.34 24.79 -6.47
N ASP A 15 -13.26 24.99 -7.26
CA ASP A 15 -12.16 24.03 -7.38
C ASP A 15 -11.44 23.81 -6.03
N SER A 16 -11.22 24.86 -5.24
CA SER A 16 -10.57 24.72 -3.93
C SER A 16 -11.46 24.01 -2.91
N SER A 17 -12.77 24.18 -2.96
CA SER A 17 -13.72 23.49 -2.08
C SER A 17 -13.91 22.02 -2.46
N MET A 18 -13.95 21.68 -3.75
CA MET A 18 -13.99 20.30 -4.26
C MET A 18 -12.69 19.54 -3.93
N SER A 19 -11.53 20.15 -4.12
CA SER A 19 -10.24 19.57 -3.77
C SER A 19 -10.12 19.31 -2.26
N GLN A 20 -10.61 20.18 -1.41
CA GLN A 20 -10.65 19.96 0.04
C GLN A 20 -11.61 18.83 0.44
N GLY A 21 -12.73 18.64 -0.28
CA GLY A 21 -13.64 17.52 -0.09
C GLY A 21 -12.97 16.18 -0.40
N ASN A 22 -12.31 16.07 -1.54
CA ASN A 22 -11.61 14.87 -1.98
C ASN A 22 -10.46 14.49 -1.04
N VAL A 23 -9.66 15.46 -0.59
CA VAL A 23 -8.58 15.22 0.40
C VAL A 23 -9.15 14.66 1.70
N LYS A 24 -10.26 15.20 2.18
CA LYS A 24 -10.92 14.71 3.39
C LYS A 24 -11.39 13.25 3.25
N GLU A 25 -11.96 12.89 2.11
CA GLU A 25 -12.37 11.52 1.80
C GLU A 25 -11.18 10.55 1.79
N ILE A 26 -10.06 10.96 1.18
CA ILE A 26 -8.83 10.14 1.14
C ILE A 26 -8.24 9.96 2.55
N LEU A 27 -8.25 10.99 3.37
CA LEU A 27 -7.80 10.89 4.76
C LEU A 27 -8.76 10.03 5.60
N LEU A 28 -10.06 10.05 5.32
CA LEU A 28 -11.01 9.11 5.92
C LEU A 28 -10.74 7.67 5.47
N GLU A 29 -10.46 7.43 4.18
CA GLU A 29 -10.04 6.12 3.67
C GLU A 29 -8.79 5.62 4.41
N LEU A 30 -7.76 6.47 4.57
CA LEU A 30 -6.56 6.14 5.33
C LEU A 30 -6.89 5.81 6.80
N ASN A 31 -7.73 6.63 7.44
CA ASN A 31 -8.10 6.46 8.83
C ASN A 31 -8.97 5.23 9.08
N SER A 32 -9.70 4.75 8.08
CA SER A 32 -10.50 3.52 8.15
C SER A 32 -9.64 2.24 8.16
N LEU A 33 -8.37 2.31 7.77
CA LEU A 33 -7.46 1.18 7.90
C LEU A 33 -7.28 0.81 9.39
N VAL A 34 -7.27 -0.47 9.69
CA VAL A 34 -7.04 -0.94 11.07
C VAL A 34 -5.59 -0.66 11.48
N GLY A 35 -5.38 -0.24 12.72
CA GLY A 35 -4.05 0.02 13.27
C GLY A 35 -3.28 1.11 12.53
N LEU A 36 -2.00 0.86 12.23
CA LEU A 36 -1.09 1.72 11.47
C LEU A 36 -0.99 3.17 12.00
N ILE A 37 -1.09 3.35 13.32
CA ILE A 37 -1.18 4.68 13.96
C ILE A 37 0.01 5.56 13.58
N THR A 38 1.23 5.02 13.63
CA THR A 38 2.47 5.75 13.29
C THR A 38 2.51 6.13 11.82
N VAL A 39 2.06 5.22 10.94
CA VAL A 39 1.98 5.45 9.50
C VAL A 39 1.00 6.58 9.17
N LYS A 40 -0.18 6.56 9.80
CA LYS A 40 -1.22 7.60 9.61
C LYS A 40 -0.71 8.98 10.05
N LYS A 41 -0.08 9.06 11.22
CA LYS A 41 0.50 10.32 11.73
C LYS A 41 1.56 10.87 10.80
N LEU A 42 2.46 10.03 10.30
CA LEU A 42 3.51 10.46 9.37
C LEU A 42 2.92 10.94 8.04
N ILE A 43 1.89 10.31 7.52
CA ILE A 43 1.21 10.75 6.29
C ILE A 43 0.53 12.11 6.51
N GLU A 44 -0.11 12.30 7.66
CA GLU A 44 -0.71 13.59 8.02
C GLU A 44 0.35 14.70 8.14
N GLU A 45 1.50 14.39 8.73
CA GLU A 45 2.65 15.31 8.81
C GLU A 45 3.16 15.69 7.41
N ILE A 46 3.35 14.71 6.52
CA ILE A 46 3.75 14.94 5.13
C ILE A 46 2.71 15.83 4.42
N TYR A 47 1.43 15.55 4.58
CA TYR A 47 0.36 16.36 4.01
C TYR A 47 0.43 17.81 4.50
N CYS A 48 0.51 18.03 5.81
CA CYS A 48 0.61 19.36 6.40
C CYS A 48 1.86 20.10 5.90
N PHE A 49 2.99 19.40 5.81
CA PHE A 49 4.24 19.97 5.32
C PHE A 49 4.10 20.45 3.86
N VAL A 50 3.58 19.61 2.97
CA VAL A 50 3.33 19.97 1.57
C VAL A 50 2.43 21.20 1.45
N GLU A 51 1.34 21.24 2.23
CA GLU A 51 0.41 22.38 2.20
C GLU A 51 1.05 23.69 2.68
N ILE A 52 1.91 23.62 3.70
CA ILE A 52 2.67 24.79 4.16
C ILE A 52 3.69 25.24 3.11
N GLN A 53 4.42 24.33 2.47
CA GLN A 53 5.38 24.68 1.41
C GLN A 53 4.67 25.39 0.24
N LYS A 54 3.49 24.95 -0.16
CA LYS A 54 2.68 25.65 -1.18
C LYS A 54 2.27 27.07 -0.77
N LYS A 55 1.90 27.27 0.50
CA LYS A 55 1.59 28.61 1.03
C LYS A 55 2.83 29.49 1.00
N ARG A 56 4.00 28.97 1.42
CA ARG A 56 5.27 29.70 1.33
C ARG A 56 5.60 30.12 -0.10
N GLN A 57 5.41 29.21 -1.06
CA GLN A 57 5.63 29.50 -2.48
C GLN A 57 4.71 30.64 -2.99
N LYS A 58 3.43 30.65 -2.57
CA LYS A 58 2.49 31.73 -2.92
C LYS A 58 2.93 33.08 -2.37
N GLU A 59 3.53 33.09 -1.18
CA GLU A 59 4.08 34.29 -0.53
C GLU A 59 5.52 34.62 -1.01
N LYS A 60 6.00 33.92 -2.06
CA LYS A 60 7.36 34.09 -2.63
C LYS A 60 8.49 33.88 -1.62
N LEU A 61 8.25 33.09 -0.59
CA LEU A 61 9.27 32.65 0.37
C LEU A 61 10.10 31.51 -0.21
N ALA A 62 11.32 31.35 0.28
CA ALA A 62 12.17 30.21 -0.10
C ALA A 62 11.47 28.89 0.25
N VAL A 63 11.44 27.97 -0.71
CA VAL A 63 10.86 26.62 -0.59
C VAL A 63 11.95 25.61 -0.88
N GLU A 64 12.12 24.65 0.01
CA GLU A 64 13.04 23.54 -0.23
C GLU A 64 12.36 22.45 -1.07
N PRO A 65 13.11 21.79 -1.98
CA PRO A 65 12.61 20.66 -2.73
C PRO A 65 12.21 19.53 -1.78
N LEU A 66 11.00 19.00 -1.96
CA LEU A 66 10.48 17.89 -1.17
C LEU A 66 11.05 16.57 -1.68
N GLY A 67 11.92 15.94 -0.91
CA GLY A 67 12.27 14.54 -1.11
C GLY A 67 11.14 13.63 -0.63
N LEU A 68 10.20 13.29 -1.51
CA LEU A 68 9.03 12.45 -1.19
C LEU A 68 9.24 10.97 -1.55
N HIS A 69 10.47 10.57 -1.86
CA HIS A 69 10.78 9.15 -2.06
C HIS A 69 10.83 8.42 -0.72
N MET A 70 10.29 7.21 -0.68
CA MET A 70 10.02 6.51 0.58
C MET A 70 10.55 5.09 0.60
N ILE A 71 10.90 4.61 1.78
CA ILE A 71 11.18 3.21 2.06
C ILE A 71 10.11 2.68 2.99
N PHE A 72 9.42 1.61 2.56
CA PHE A 72 8.40 0.91 3.34
C PHE A 72 8.95 -0.41 3.85
N LYS A 73 9.00 -0.57 5.17
CA LYS A 73 9.57 -1.74 5.84
C LYS A 73 8.48 -2.48 6.62
N GLY A 74 8.43 -3.79 6.49
CA GLY A 74 7.51 -4.62 7.26
C GLY A 74 7.11 -5.90 6.54
N ASN A 75 6.49 -6.81 7.29
CA ASN A 75 6.09 -8.13 6.83
C ASN A 75 4.99 -8.09 5.75
N PRO A 76 4.77 -9.19 5.00
CA PRO A 76 3.69 -9.28 4.03
C PRO A 76 2.33 -9.09 4.67
N GLY A 77 1.41 -8.43 3.94
CA GLY A 77 0.04 -8.22 4.42
C GLY A 77 -0.13 -7.12 5.46
N THR A 78 0.91 -6.34 5.78
CA THR A 78 0.82 -5.20 6.73
C THR A 78 0.24 -3.92 6.12
N GLY A 79 -0.11 -3.92 4.82
CA GLY A 79 -0.80 -2.81 4.17
C GLY A 79 0.10 -1.87 3.36
N LYS A 80 1.36 -2.19 3.11
CA LYS A 80 2.33 -1.34 2.36
C LYS A 80 1.77 -0.84 1.02
N THR A 81 1.35 -1.76 0.13
CA THR A 81 0.80 -1.40 -1.19
C THR A 81 -0.51 -0.62 -1.08
N THR A 82 -1.36 -0.93 -0.09
CA THR A 82 -2.61 -0.21 0.16
C THR A 82 -2.34 1.25 0.51
N VAL A 83 -1.42 1.49 1.43
CA VAL A 83 -1.00 2.84 1.84
C VAL A 83 -0.33 3.59 0.68
N ALA A 84 0.53 2.94 -0.12
CA ALA A 84 1.14 3.56 -1.30
C ALA A 84 0.08 4.02 -2.32
N ARG A 85 -0.99 3.25 -2.50
CA ARG A 85 -2.11 3.61 -3.39
C ARG A 85 -2.91 4.80 -2.87
N ILE A 86 -3.15 4.87 -1.55
CA ILE A 86 -3.80 6.02 -0.90
C ILE A 86 -2.92 7.27 -1.01
N LEU A 87 -1.61 7.14 -0.80
CA LEU A 87 -0.64 8.24 -1.00
C LEU A 87 -0.66 8.77 -2.44
N GLY A 88 -0.76 7.89 -3.44
CA GLY A 88 -0.89 8.31 -4.83
C GLY A 88 -2.12 9.19 -5.06
N LYS A 89 -3.28 8.78 -4.53
CA LYS A 89 -4.50 9.59 -4.56
C LYS A 89 -4.31 10.94 -3.85
N LEU A 90 -3.73 10.91 -2.64
CA LEU A 90 -3.49 12.12 -1.85
C LEU A 90 -2.58 13.11 -2.59
N PHE A 91 -1.44 12.64 -3.11
CA PHE A 91 -0.49 13.48 -3.84
C PHE A 91 -1.05 14.07 -5.12
N LYS A 92 -1.99 13.38 -5.77
CA LYS A 92 -2.74 13.94 -6.89
C LYS A 92 -3.64 15.09 -6.44
N GLU A 93 -4.48 14.88 -5.43
CA GLU A 93 -5.43 15.89 -4.96
C GLU A 93 -4.73 17.15 -4.41
N ILE A 94 -3.60 16.96 -3.76
CA ILE A 94 -2.76 18.08 -3.33
C ILE A 94 -1.77 18.56 -4.42
N SER A 95 -1.95 18.19 -5.67
CA SER A 95 -1.15 18.67 -6.82
C SER A 95 0.36 18.52 -6.66
N VAL A 96 0.82 17.45 -6.03
CA VAL A 96 2.21 17.01 -5.99
C VAL A 96 2.50 16.13 -7.21
N LEU A 97 1.56 15.25 -7.55
CA LEU A 97 1.63 14.38 -8.72
C LEU A 97 0.45 14.66 -9.66
N PRO A 98 0.65 14.77 -10.97
CA PRO A 98 -0.44 15.08 -11.90
C PRO A 98 -1.44 13.94 -12.09
N LYS A 99 -1.03 12.68 -11.95
CA LYS A 99 -1.90 11.50 -12.17
C LYS A 99 -2.18 10.72 -10.86
N GLY A 100 -1.18 10.58 -9.99
CA GLY A 100 -1.28 9.88 -8.72
C GLY A 100 -1.54 8.36 -8.82
N HIS A 101 -1.35 7.76 -10.00
CA HIS A 101 -1.47 6.32 -10.18
C HIS A 101 -0.28 5.58 -9.57
N LEU A 102 -0.47 4.30 -9.24
CA LEU A 102 0.55 3.41 -8.72
C LEU A 102 0.94 2.40 -9.80
N ILE A 103 2.23 2.30 -10.10
CA ILE A 103 2.82 1.20 -10.86
C ILE A 103 3.58 0.32 -9.87
N GLU A 104 3.10 -0.90 -9.69
CA GLU A 104 3.67 -1.92 -8.82
C GLU A 104 4.55 -2.84 -9.66
N VAL A 105 5.80 -3.01 -9.25
CA VAL A 105 6.80 -3.81 -9.96
C VAL A 105 7.60 -4.65 -8.98
N GLU A 106 8.04 -5.79 -9.44
CA GLU A 106 8.97 -6.70 -8.76
C GLU A 106 10.29 -6.80 -9.54
N ARG A 107 11.27 -7.50 -8.97
CA ARG A 107 12.56 -7.74 -9.63
C ARG A 107 12.40 -8.25 -11.06
N ALA A 108 11.47 -9.18 -11.31
CA ALA A 108 11.23 -9.75 -12.63
C ALA A 108 10.79 -8.72 -13.68
N ASP A 109 10.16 -7.62 -13.26
CA ASP A 109 9.72 -6.52 -14.15
C ASP A 109 10.85 -5.54 -14.49
N LEU A 110 11.92 -5.54 -13.72
CA LEU A 110 13.03 -4.58 -13.81
C LEU A 110 14.27 -5.20 -14.44
N VAL A 111 14.60 -6.44 -14.08
CA VAL A 111 15.83 -7.11 -14.52
C VAL A 111 15.58 -7.86 -15.83
N GLY A 112 16.49 -7.66 -16.77
CA GLY A 112 16.52 -8.36 -18.06
C GLY A 112 17.32 -9.65 -18.00
N GLU A 113 17.13 -10.50 -19.01
CA GLU A 113 17.84 -11.79 -19.13
C GLU A 113 19.22 -11.63 -19.80
N TYR A 114 19.41 -10.56 -20.58
CA TYR A 114 20.63 -10.31 -21.34
C TYR A 114 21.25 -8.97 -21.01
N ILE A 115 22.56 -8.83 -21.28
CA ILE A 115 23.34 -7.59 -21.09
C ILE A 115 22.65 -6.43 -21.82
N GLY A 116 22.46 -5.31 -21.11
CA GLY A 116 21.83 -4.08 -21.64
C GLY A 116 20.31 -4.06 -21.64
N HIS A 117 19.63 -5.19 -21.42
CA HIS A 117 18.16 -5.23 -21.36
C HIS A 117 17.61 -4.67 -20.04
N THR A 118 18.36 -4.79 -18.94
CA THR A 118 17.92 -4.35 -17.60
C THR A 118 17.67 -2.86 -17.56
N ALA A 119 18.62 -2.04 -18.01
CA ALA A 119 18.45 -0.59 -18.00
C ALA A 119 17.27 -0.14 -18.87
N GLN A 120 17.05 -0.78 -20.03
CA GLN A 120 15.91 -0.47 -20.89
C GLN A 120 14.59 -0.83 -20.19
N LYS A 121 14.48 -2.06 -19.68
CA LYS A 121 13.28 -2.57 -18.99
C LYS A 121 12.93 -1.72 -17.78
N THR A 122 13.91 -1.36 -16.96
CA THR A 122 13.73 -0.48 -15.83
C THR A 122 13.25 0.91 -16.25
N ARG A 123 13.86 1.52 -17.29
CA ARG A 123 13.42 2.83 -17.81
C ARG A 123 11.99 2.80 -18.33
N GLU A 124 11.55 1.69 -18.93
CA GLU A 124 10.16 1.54 -19.37
C GLU A 124 9.17 1.57 -18.18
N GLN A 125 9.50 0.89 -17.07
CA GLN A 125 8.66 0.95 -15.87
C GLN A 125 8.65 2.35 -15.24
N VAL A 126 9.82 3.01 -15.16
CA VAL A 126 9.91 4.41 -14.73
C VAL A 126 9.02 5.32 -15.59
N LYS A 127 9.06 5.18 -16.93
CA LYS A 127 8.22 5.97 -17.83
C LYS A 127 6.73 5.72 -17.62
N LYS A 128 6.31 4.48 -17.37
CA LYS A 128 4.91 4.15 -17.06
C LYS A 128 4.44 4.82 -15.76
N ALA A 129 5.34 4.98 -14.79
CA ALA A 129 5.03 5.58 -13.49
C ALA A 129 5.07 7.11 -13.50
N LEU A 130 5.47 7.77 -14.58
CA LEU A 130 5.54 9.24 -14.64
C LEU A 130 4.19 9.90 -14.36
N GLY A 131 4.20 10.81 -13.44
CA GLY A 131 3.01 11.48 -12.90
C GLY A 131 2.37 10.73 -11.73
N GLY A 132 2.99 9.65 -11.26
CA GLY A 132 2.49 8.78 -10.20
C GLY A 132 3.60 8.23 -9.30
N ILE A 133 3.34 7.09 -8.73
CA ILE A 133 4.24 6.37 -7.84
C ILE A 133 4.75 5.10 -8.53
N LEU A 134 6.08 4.88 -8.53
CA LEU A 134 6.68 3.59 -8.82
C LEU A 134 6.93 2.87 -7.49
N PHE A 135 6.19 1.79 -7.27
CA PHE A 135 6.31 0.94 -6.09
C PHE A 135 7.08 -0.32 -6.43
N VAL A 136 8.27 -0.47 -5.87
CA VAL A 136 9.12 -1.64 -6.06
C VAL A 136 8.96 -2.55 -4.86
N ASP A 137 8.26 -3.67 -5.05
CA ASP A 137 8.11 -4.66 -3.97
C ASP A 137 9.32 -5.57 -3.90
N GLU A 138 9.64 -6.03 -2.70
CA GLU A 138 10.84 -6.83 -2.41
C GLU A 138 12.13 -6.21 -3.03
N ALA A 139 12.28 -4.87 -2.91
CA ALA A 139 13.36 -4.11 -3.56
C ALA A 139 14.77 -4.64 -3.21
N TYR A 140 14.96 -5.20 -2.04
CA TYR A 140 16.20 -5.84 -1.62
C TYR A 140 16.63 -7.02 -2.53
N SER A 141 15.67 -7.63 -3.24
CA SER A 141 15.97 -8.69 -4.20
C SER A 141 16.86 -8.24 -5.35
N LEU A 142 16.88 -6.94 -5.66
CA LEU A 142 17.76 -6.33 -6.65
C LEU A 142 19.24 -6.37 -6.25
N ALA A 143 19.55 -6.45 -4.94
CA ALA A 143 20.93 -6.50 -4.44
C ALA A 143 21.41 -7.90 -4.05
N ARG A 144 20.54 -8.93 -4.11
CA ARG A 144 20.87 -10.31 -3.68
C ARG A 144 21.75 -11.09 -4.65
N GLY A 145 21.96 -10.61 -5.85
CA GLY A 145 22.74 -11.31 -6.88
C GLY A 145 24.24 -11.09 -6.74
N GLY A 146 25.02 -12.04 -7.28
CA GLY A 146 26.48 -11.96 -7.34
C GLY A 146 26.99 -10.97 -8.39
N GLU A 147 28.32 -10.97 -8.66
CA GLU A 147 28.96 -10.04 -9.61
C GLU A 147 28.39 -10.06 -11.04
N LYS A 148 27.75 -11.15 -11.45
CA LYS A 148 27.11 -11.32 -12.77
C LYS A 148 25.62 -10.93 -12.77
N ASP A 149 25.11 -10.41 -11.66
CA ASP A 149 23.71 -10.05 -11.51
C ASP A 149 23.43 -8.64 -12.02
N PHE A 150 22.43 -8.53 -12.88
CA PHE A 150 22.01 -7.25 -13.46
C PHE A 150 21.14 -6.40 -12.51
N GLY A 151 20.89 -6.81 -11.27
CA GLY A 151 20.10 -6.05 -10.31
C GLY A 151 20.70 -4.70 -9.94
N LYS A 152 22.06 -4.60 -9.88
CA LYS A 152 22.74 -3.30 -9.68
C LYS A 152 22.44 -2.32 -10.81
N GLU A 153 22.42 -2.78 -12.06
CA GLU A 153 22.07 -1.95 -13.22
C GLU A 153 20.62 -1.42 -13.10
N ALA A 154 19.70 -2.24 -12.56
CA ALA A 154 18.33 -1.80 -12.28
C ALA A 154 18.30 -0.70 -11.20
N ILE A 155 19.04 -0.86 -10.10
CA ILE A 155 19.16 0.15 -9.03
C ILE A 155 19.67 1.48 -9.60
N ASP A 156 20.75 1.43 -10.39
CA ASP A 156 21.34 2.63 -11.01
C ASP A 156 20.36 3.31 -11.97
N ALA A 157 19.62 2.53 -12.76
CA ALA A 157 18.59 3.05 -13.67
C ALA A 157 17.41 3.68 -12.92
N ILE A 158 16.99 3.11 -11.79
CA ILE A 158 15.97 3.67 -10.89
C ILE A 158 16.46 4.98 -10.30
N VAL A 159 17.67 5.00 -9.72
CA VAL A 159 18.27 6.20 -9.11
C VAL A 159 18.39 7.33 -10.13
N LYS A 160 18.83 7.01 -11.35
CA LYS A 160 18.87 7.99 -12.44
C LYS A 160 17.46 8.52 -12.78
N GLY A 161 16.47 7.65 -12.87
CA GLY A 161 15.08 8.05 -13.12
C GLY A 161 14.52 8.97 -12.02
N MET A 162 14.89 8.74 -10.75
CA MET A 162 14.53 9.65 -9.63
C MET A 162 15.06 11.06 -9.85
N GLU A 163 16.32 11.19 -10.27
CA GLU A 163 16.96 12.49 -10.49
C GLU A 163 16.39 13.19 -11.70
N ASP A 164 16.25 12.48 -12.81
CA ASP A 164 15.74 13.01 -14.08
C ASP A 164 14.27 13.47 -14.00
N TYR A 165 13.45 12.83 -13.15
CA TYR A 165 11.99 13.06 -13.04
C TYR A 165 11.53 13.41 -11.63
N ARG A 166 12.40 13.99 -10.79
CA ARG A 166 12.15 14.26 -9.35
C ARG A 166 10.86 15.01 -9.04
N ASP A 167 10.40 15.86 -9.94
CA ASP A 167 9.19 16.68 -9.77
C ASP A 167 7.92 15.97 -10.31
N ASN A 168 8.07 14.79 -10.92
CA ASN A 168 6.98 14.09 -11.61
C ASN A 168 6.92 12.59 -11.31
N LEU A 169 7.72 12.12 -10.36
CA LEU A 169 7.79 10.72 -9.98
C LEU A 169 8.10 10.58 -8.49
N ILE A 170 7.36 9.76 -7.79
CA ILE A 170 7.71 9.32 -6.43
C ILE A 170 8.06 7.83 -6.50
N LEU A 171 9.17 7.48 -5.87
CA LEU A 171 9.61 6.09 -5.70
C LEU A 171 9.29 5.62 -4.29
N VAL A 172 8.75 4.41 -4.20
CA VAL A 172 8.56 3.69 -2.95
C VAL A 172 9.25 2.34 -3.07
N LEU A 173 10.28 2.10 -2.27
CA LEU A 173 10.95 0.81 -2.17
C LEU A 173 10.38 0.07 -0.97
N ALA A 174 9.87 -1.14 -1.18
CA ALA A 174 9.21 -1.91 -0.13
C ALA A 174 9.88 -3.28 0.08
N GLY A 175 9.80 -3.80 1.30
CA GLY A 175 10.30 -5.13 1.62
C GLY A 175 10.24 -5.44 3.11
N TYR A 176 10.83 -6.57 3.50
CA TYR A 176 10.99 -6.94 4.90
C TYR A 176 11.91 -5.99 5.65
N GLN A 177 11.71 -5.85 6.95
CA GLN A 177 12.42 -4.86 7.77
C GLN A 177 13.94 -5.02 7.65
N ASP A 178 14.46 -6.17 8.00
CA ASP A 178 15.91 -6.43 8.10
C ASP A 178 16.59 -6.41 6.73
N GLU A 179 15.91 -6.97 5.72
CA GLU A 179 16.40 -6.97 4.35
C GLU A 179 16.46 -5.55 3.75
N MET A 180 15.49 -4.71 4.07
CA MET A 180 15.49 -3.33 3.61
C MET A 180 16.53 -2.48 4.34
N ASP A 181 16.80 -2.74 5.62
CA ASP A 181 17.86 -2.09 6.36
C ASP A 181 19.23 -2.44 5.76
N TRP A 182 19.49 -3.73 5.54
CA TRP A 182 20.68 -4.20 4.84
C TRP A 182 20.80 -3.60 3.42
N PHE A 183 19.71 -3.55 2.66
CA PHE A 183 19.67 -3.03 1.29
C PHE A 183 20.07 -1.56 1.22
N VAL A 184 19.60 -0.75 2.17
CA VAL A 184 19.93 0.67 2.26
C VAL A 184 21.36 0.89 2.72
N GLU A 185 21.86 0.09 3.66
CA GLU A 185 23.25 0.18 4.16
C GLU A 185 24.27 -0.20 3.09
N THR A 186 23.99 -1.23 2.31
CA THR A 186 24.88 -1.69 1.23
C THR A 186 24.87 -0.81 -0.01
N ASN A 187 23.91 0.12 -0.11
CA ASN A 187 23.77 1.08 -1.21
C ASN A 187 23.74 2.53 -0.70
N PRO A 188 24.90 3.14 -0.37
CA PRO A 188 24.96 4.47 0.27
C PRO A 188 24.23 5.58 -0.48
N GLY A 189 24.14 5.46 -1.82
CA GLY A 189 23.40 6.40 -2.67
C GLY A 189 21.89 6.39 -2.44
N LEU A 190 21.33 5.31 -1.91
CA LEU A 190 19.89 5.22 -1.60
C LEU A 190 19.54 5.98 -0.32
N ARG A 191 20.38 5.89 0.72
CA ARG A 191 20.09 6.50 2.02
C ARG A 191 19.85 8.01 1.95
N SER A 192 20.63 8.72 1.15
CA SER A 192 20.50 10.18 0.98
C SER A 192 19.30 10.58 0.13
N ARG A 193 18.83 9.69 -0.76
CA ARG A 193 17.75 9.95 -1.72
C ARG A 193 16.38 9.54 -1.22
N PHE A 194 16.29 8.68 -0.22
CA PHE A 194 15.05 8.22 0.40
C PHE A 194 14.94 8.73 1.84
N PRO A 195 14.56 9.99 2.06
CA PRO A 195 14.57 10.60 3.40
C PRO A 195 13.45 10.07 4.30
N ILE A 196 12.39 9.48 3.72
CA ILE A 196 11.21 9.04 4.46
C ILE A 196 11.23 7.51 4.58
N HIS A 197 11.34 7.04 5.83
CA HIS A 197 11.28 5.62 6.16
C HIS A 197 10.01 5.34 6.96
N ILE A 198 9.19 4.41 6.48
CA ILE A 198 7.92 4.04 7.11
C ILE A 198 7.96 2.57 7.50
N SER A 199 7.83 2.31 8.81
CA SER A 199 7.72 0.95 9.35
C SER A 199 6.26 0.56 9.49
N PHE A 200 5.93 -0.62 8.97
CA PHE A 200 4.63 -1.25 9.02
C PHE A 200 4.70 -2.43 9.99
N PRO A 201 4.33 -2.23 11.26
CA PRO A 201 4.36 -3.31 12.25
C PRO A 201 3.35 -4.40 11.92
N ASP A 202 3.59 -5.58 12.44
CA ASP A 202 2.61 -6.67 12.39
C ASP A 202 1.35 -6.29 13.17
N TYR A 203 0.22 -6.76 12.68
CA TYR A 203 -1.05 -6.59 13.37
C TYR A 203 -1.16 -7.55 14.57
N SER A 204 -1.65 -7.05 15.67
CA SER A 204 -2.09 -7.88 16.79
C SER A 204 -3.26 -8.79 16.38
N SER A 205 -3.48 -9.88 17.14
CA SER A 205 -4.62 -10.77 16.90
C SER A 205 -5.97 -10.02 16.92
N GLY A 206 -6.10 -9.01 17.79
CA GLY A 206 -7.27 -8.15 17.84
C GLY A 206 -7.47 -7.31 16.57
N GLU A 207 -6.40 -6.71 16.06
CA GLU A 207 -6.43 -5.96 14.80
C GLU A 207 -6.73 -6.87 13.61
N MET A 208 -6.18 -8.08 13.58
CA MET A 208 -6.49 -9.06 12.53
C MET A 208 -7.97 -9.48 12.53
N LEU A 209 -8.62 -9.56 13.69
CA LEU A 209 -10.06 -9.79 13.79
C LEU A 209 -10.87 -8.61 13.25
N LEU A 210 -10.45 -7.37 13.54
CA LEU A 210 -11.09 -6.19 12.96
C LEU A 210 -10.94 -6.14 11.45
N ILE A 211 -9.77 -6.52 10.92
CA ILE A 211 -9.53 -6.65 9.48
C ILE A 211 -10.46 -7.71 8.89
N ALA A 212 -10.65 -8.85 9.58
CA ALA A 212 -11.58 -9.90 9.14
C ALA A 212 -13.02 -9.38 9.05
N ASP A 213 -13.48 -8.67 10.08
CA ASP A 213 -14.82 -8.07 10.10
C ASP A 213 -15.02 -7.12 8.91
N LEU A 214 -14.05 -6.23 8.63
CA LEU A 214 -14.12 -5.32 7.48
C LEU A 214 -14.14 -6.06 6.14
N MET A 215 -13.30 -7.09 5.95
CA MET A 215 -13.27 -7.88 4.72
C MET A 215 -14.56 -8.68 4.50
N LEU A 216 -15.15 -9.20 5.57
CA LEU A 216 -16.41 -9.92 5.53
C LEU A 216 -17.59 -8.99 5.25
N GLN A 217 -17.65 -7.83 5.91
CA GLN A 217 -18.67 -6.82 5.70
C GLN A 217 -18.73 -6.34 4.24
N GLN A 218 -17.56 -6.08 3.64
CA GLN A 218 -17.46 -5.69 2.22
C GLN A 218 -18.02 -6.74 1.27
N ARG A 219 -17.98 -8.01 1.68
CA ARG A 219 -18.51 -9.16 0.92
C ARG A 219 -19.90 -9.60 1.37
N GLN A 220 -20.52 -8.87 2.30
CA GLN A 220 -21.83 -9.18 2.90
C GLN A 220 -21.86 -10.55 3.63
N TYR A 221 -20.73 -10.92 4.25
CA TYR A 221 -20.65 -12.09 5.13
C TYR A 221 -20.48 -11.65 6.58
N PHE A 222 -20.83 -12.54 7.50
CA PHE A 222 -20.53 -12.39 8.93
C PHE A 222 -20.22 -13.75 9.58
N LEU A 223 -19.46 -13.71 10.65
CA LEU A 223 -19.13 -14.88 11.45
C LEU A 223 -20.22 -15.10 12.50
N SER A 224 -20.70 -16.35 12.63
CA SER A 224 -21.47 -16.74 13.83
C SER A 224 -20.59 -16.63 15.09
N ASN A 225 -21.19 -16.57 16.27
CA ASN A 225 -20.42 -16.45 17.54
C ASN A 225 -19.38 -17.57 17.68
N GLY A 226 -19.74 -18.82 17.36
CA GLY A 226 -18.81 -19.95 17.38
C GLY A 226 -17.70 -19.85 16.33
N ALA A 227 -18.02 -19.33 15.13
CA ALA A 227 -17.03 -19.09 14.08
C ALA A 227 -16.05 -17.97 14.46
N ARG A 228 -16.53 -16.92 15.11
CA ARG A 228 -15.67 -15.81 15.55
C ARG A 228 -14.61 -16.26 16.57
N GLU A 229 -15.01 -17.09 17.51
CA GLU A 229 -14.09 -17.65 18.49
C GLU A 229 -13.06 -18.59 17.85
N GLU A 230 -13.51 -19.49 16.96
CA GLU A 230 -12.59 -20.37 16.22
C GLU A 230 -11.64 -19.58 15.34
N PHE A 231 -12.12 -18.54 14.64
CA PHE A 231 -11.29 -17.66 13.82
C PHE A 231 -10.19 -16.99 14.65
N ARG A 232 -10.53 -16.51 15.85
CA ARG A 232 -9.56 -15.93 16.79
C ARG A 232 -8.50 -16.94 17.19
N GLN A 233 -8.89 -18.16 17.55
CA GLN A 233 -7.97 -19.21 17.95
C GLN A 233 -7.02 -19.64 16.81
N ILE A 234 -7.52 -19.65 15.56
CA ILE A 234 -6.69 -19.93 14.39
C ILE A 234 -5.65 -18.81 14.21
N ILE A 235 -6.05 -17.55 14.28
CA ILE A 235 -5.12 -16.41 14.19
C ILE A 235 -4.05 -16.49 15.27
N GLU A 236 -4.42 -16.73 16.53
CA GLU A 236 -3.48 -16.83 17.64
C GLU A 236 -2.50 -17.99 17.48
N ARG A 237 -2.96 -19.13 16.98
CA ARG A 237 -2.11 -20.29 16.68
C ARG A 237 -1.11 -20.02 15.55
N GLU A 238 -1.57 -19.43 14.47
CA GLU A 238 -0.72 -19.10 13.32
C GLU A 238 0.28 -17.98 13.65
N HIS A 239 -0.14 -16.99 14.45
CA HIS A 239 0.73 -15.91 14.90
C HIS A 239 1.88 -16.40 15.80
N LYS A 240 1.65 -17.47 16.59
CA LYS A 240 2.68 -18.09 17.42
C LYS A 240 3.63 -19.00 16.65
N LYS A 241 3.22 -19.55 15.50
CA LYS A 241 4.01 -20.51 14.73
C LYS A 241 5.07 -19.88 13.83
N HIS A 242 4.83 -18.64 13.36
CA HIS A 242 5.67 -18.00 12.38
C HIS A 242 6.05 -16.59 12.84
N GLU A 243 7.35 -16.34 12.88
CA GLU A 243 7.94 -15.02 13.15
C GLU A 243 7.50 -13.95 12.12
N HIS A 244 7.09 -14.41 10.95
CA HIS A 244 6.50 -13.59 9.88
C HIS A 244 5.02 -13.97 9.69
N SER A 245 4.17 -13.54 10.62
CA SER A 245 2.73 -13.79 10.48
C SER A 245 2.23 -13.13 9.18
N GLY A 246 1.41 -13.87 8.41
CA GLY A 246 0.91 -13.39 7.12
C GLY A 246 -0.05 -12.19 7.22
N ASN A 247 -0.27 -11.65 8.42
CA ASN A 247 -1.07 -10.46 8.68
C ASN A 247 -2.44 -10.48 7.94
N ALA A 248 -2.82 -9.41 7.25
CA ALA A 248 -4.06 -9.36 6.49
C ALA A 248 -4.12 -10.38 5.33
N ARG A 249 -2.97 -10.91 4.83
CA ARG A 249 -2.94 -11.99 3.84
C ARG A 249 -3.41 -13.31 4.45
N LEU A 250 -3.00 -13.60 5.69
CA LEU A 250 -3.50 -14.76 6.45
C LEU A 250 -5.02 -14.66 6.65
N VAL A 251 -5.50 -13.51 7.12
CA VAL A 251 -6.94 -13.23 7.31
C VAL A 251 -7.71 -13.47 6.01
N ARG A 252 -7.24 -12.93 4.89
CA ARG A 252 -7.86 -13.12 3.57
C ARG A 252 -7.95 -14.59 3.19
N ASN A 253 -6.86 -15.33 3.33
CA ASN A 253 -6.81 -16.76 3.00
C ASN A 253 -7.78 -17.59 3.86
N LEU A 254 -7.90 -17.25 5.14
CA LEU A 254 -8.86 -17.90 6.05
C LEU A 254 -10.30 -17.62 5.61
N ILE A 255 -10.64 -16.37 5.30
CA ILE A 255 -11.98 -15.99 4.81
C ILE A 255 -12.31 -16.71 3.51
N GLU A 256 -11.41 -16.70 2.53
CA GLU A 256 -11.62 -17.36 1.24
C GLU A 256 -11.81 -18.88 1.38
N ARG A 257 -11.08 -19.50 2.28
CA ARG A 257 -11.27 -20.92 2.60
C ARG A 257 -12.62 -21.16 3.26
N ALA A 258 -13.01 -20.31 4.22
CA ALA A 258 -14.29 -20.42 4.92
C ALA A 258 -15.47 -20.27 3.96
N ILE A 259 -15.44 -19.30 3.05
CA ILE A 259 -16.49 -19.10 2.04
C ILE A 259 -16.63 -20.33 1.13
N ARG A 260 -15.52 -20.92 0.68
CA ARG A 260 -15.59 -22.16 -0.13
C ARG A 260 -16.22 -23.32 0.64
N ARG A 261 -15.92 -23.46 1.93
CA ARG A 261 -16.47 -24.52 2.77
C ARG A 261 -17.95 -24.30 3.08
N GLN A 262 -18.35 -23.05 3.36
CA GLN A 262 -19.74 -22.68 3.48
C GLN A 262 -20.53 -23.10 2.24
N ALA A 263 -20.03 -22.83 1.04
CA ALA A 263 -20.69 -23.23 -0.20
C ALA A 263 -20.91 -24.74 -0.27
N VAL A 264 -19.88 -25.54 0.09
CA VAL A 264 -20.00 -27.01 0.14
C VAL A 264 -21.03 -27.46 1.19
N ARG A 265 -21.04 -26.85 2.38
CA ARG A 265 -22.01 -27.15 3.44
C ARG A 265 -23.44 -26.82 3.01
N LEU A 266 -23.64 -25.64 2.41
CA LEU A 266 -24.97 -25.20 1.99
C LEU A 266 -25.55 -26.06 0.87
N LEU A 267 -24.73 -26.51 -0.09
CA LEU A 267 -25.17 -27.40 -1.17
C LEU A 267 -25.61 -28.80 -0.68
N LYS A 268 -25.16 -29.20 0.51
CA LYS A 268 -25.61 -30.47 1.14
C LYS A 268 -26.90 -30.34 1.91
N LYS A 269 -27.42 -29.12 2.14
CA LYS A 269 -28.71 -28.90 2.78
C LYS A 269 -29.85 -29.24 1.82
N SER A 270 -30.78 -30.04 2.29
CA SER A 270 -31.99 -30.41 1.52
C SER A 270 -33.08 -29.33 1.55
N ASN A 271 -33.02 -28.37 2.46
CA ASN A 271 -34.01 -27.32 2.64
C ASN A 271 -33.67 -26.07 1.80
N PRO A 272 -34.66 -25.24 1.43
CA PRO A 272 -34.41 -23.95 0.79
C PRO A 272 -33.47 -23.08 1.63
N LEU A 273 -32.49 -22.48 1.00
CA LEU A 273 -31.50 -21.63 1.66
C LEU A 273 -32.11 -20.26 1.97
N SER A 274 -32.03 -19.83 3.21
CA SER A 274 -32.38 -18.47 3.61
C SER A 274 -31.27 -17.47 3.26
N ARG A 275 -31.62 -16.17 3.24
CA ARG A 275 -30.62 -15.10 3.09
C ARG A 275 -29.56 -15.17 4.21
N GLU A 276 -29.99 -15.47 5.41
CA GLU A 276 -29.09 -15.60 6.56
C GLU A 276 -28.12 -16.76 6.39
N ASP A 277 -28.57 -17.93 5.89
CA ASP A 277 -27.69 -19.04 5.55
C ASP A 277 -26.58 -18.63 4.57
N LEU A 278 -26.93 -17.86 3.54
CA LEU A 278 -26.00 -17.41 2.51
C LEU A 278 -24.96 -16.40 3.02
N MET A 279 -25.28 -15.65 4.07
CA MET A 279 -24.41 -14.62 4.64
C MET A 279 -23.58 -15.15 5.81
N THR A 280 -23.98 -16.26 6.48
CA THR A 280 -23.37 -16.71 7.73
C THR A 280 -22.29 -17.77 7.51
N ILE A 281 -21.08 -17.47 7.97
CA ILE A 281 -19.99 -18.43 8.12
C ILE A 281 -20.11 -19.04 9.51
N THR A 282 -20.19 -20.36 9.59
CA THR A 282 -20.29 -21.12 10.84
C THR A 282 -18.92 -21.69 11.26
N ARG A 283 -18.83 -22.19 12.48
CA ARG A 283 -17.59 -22.83 12.99
C ARG A 283 -17.10 -23.96 12.11
N GLU A 284 -18.00 -24.79 11.59
CA GLU A 284 -17.69 -25.93 10.70
C GLU A 284 -16.96 -25.48 9.42
N ASP A 285 -17.23 -24.26 8.95
CA ASP A 285 -16.59 -23.70 7.76
C ASP A 285 -15.12 -23.33 8.00
N LEU A 286 -14.68 -23.20 9.25
CA LEU A 286 -13.32 -22.87 9.66
C LEU A 286 -12.50 -24.13 10.07
N GLU A 287 -13.14 -25.11 10.64
CA GLU A 287 -12.50 -26.36 11.11
C GLU A 287 -11.85 -27.11 9.94
N ALA A 288 -10.65 -27.67 10.15
CA ALA A 288 -10.07 -28.55 9.13
C ALA A 288 -10.95 -29.80 8.95
N PRO A 289 -11.17 -30.30 7.72
CA PRO A 289 -11.83 -31.59 7.56
C PRO A 289 -11.07 -32.61 8.39
N ALA A 290 -11.80 -33.37 9.22
CA ALA A 290 -11.24 -34.50 9.94
C ALA A 290 -10.67 -35.48 8.89
N GLY A 291 -9.34 -35.52 8.71
CA GLY A 291 -8.69 -36.52 7.85
C GLY A 291 -7.91 -35.96 6.62
N CYS A 292 -7.18 -34.87 6.76
CA CYS A 292 -6.08 -34.52 5.84
C CYS A 292 -4.79 -34.35 6.63
#